data_e306778b9fcaf730db7597afc481c673
#
_entry.id   e306778b9fcaf730db7597afc481c673
#
_cell.length_a   1.000
_cell.length_b   1.000
_cell.length_c   1.000
_cell.angle_alpha   90.00
_cell.angle_beta   90.00
_cell.angle_gamma   90.00
#
_symmetry.space_group_name_H-M   'P 1'
#
loop_
_entity.id
_entity.type
_entity.pdbx_description
1 polymer ?
#
loop_
_entity_poly.entity_id
_entity_poly.type
_entity_poly.pdbx_seq_one_letter_code
_entity_poly.pdbx_strand_id
1 'polypeptide(L)'
;MKKLGKKYVEASNKIEKNKEYDLNEAISLVKQTSTTKFDSSVEVAMHLNLDTKKSDQQLRGSLVLPNGTGKTKKILVLAKGAAATEAKEAGADFVGDTDLIDKISNENWFDYDVIIATPEMMPALGKIGKVLGPKGLMPNPKTGTVTPTPAKAVADVKKGMIEYRADSLGNIHGIIGKVSFDEKLLQENLTYFVNAILKSKPTSVKGVFVKNISICTTMGPGIKVSLNSFDK
;
A
#
# COMPACT_ATOMS: atom_id res chain seq x y z
N MET A 1 -22.87 0.88 24.17
CA MET A 1 -21.85 0.22 23.33
C MET A 1 -22.51 -0.46 22.14
N LYS A 2 -22.02 -0.23 20.90
CA LYS A 2 -22.52 -0.98 19.73
C LYS A 2 -22.22 -2.47 19.91
N LYS A 3 -23.22 -3.35 19.75
CA LYS A 3 -23.02 -4.80 19.75
C LYS A 3 -22.16 -5.19 18.55
N LEU A 4 -21.01 -5.81 18.80
CA LEU A 4 -20.16 -6.39 17.76
C LEU A 4 -20.82 -7.65 17.18
N GLY A 5 -20.55 -7.93 15.90
CA GLY A 5 -21.07 -9.14 15.25
C GLY A 5 -20.55 -10.43 15.92
N LYS A 6 -21.35 -11.48 15.95
CA LYS A 6 -21.00 -12.76 16.61
C LYS A 6 -19.67 -13.33 16.13
N LYS A 7 -19.44 -13.40 14.80
CA LYS A 7 -18.19 -13.88 14.20
C LYS A 7 -16.95 -13.07 14.63
N TYR A 8 -17.10 -11.75 14.73
CA TYR A 8 -16.01 -10.89 15.20
C TYR A 8 -15.68 -11.13 16.67
N VAL A 9 -16.71 -11.34 17.52
CA VAL A 9 -16.52 -11.66 18.94
C VAL A 9 -15.81 -13.01 19.10
N GLU A 10 -16.22 -14.02 18.35
CA GLU A 10 -15.57 -15.34 18.33
C GLU A 10 -14.10 -15.25 17.91
N ALA A 11 -13.82 -14.50 16.83
CA ALA A 11 -12.45 -14.26 16.37
C ALA A 11 -11.63 -13.48 17.43
N SER A 12 -12.21 -12.45 18.02
CA SER A 12 -11.55 -11.62 19.05
C SER A 12 -11.26 -12.40 20.35
N ASN A 13 -12.07 -13.41 20.70
CA ASN A 13 -11.83 -14.24 21.88
C ASN A 13 -10.62 -15.18 21.74
N LYS A 14 -10.13 -15.40 20.51
CA LYS A 14 -8.90 -16.16 20.24
C LYS A 14 -7.63 -15.35 20.51
N ILE A 15 -7.76 -14.04 20.71
CA ILE A 15 -6.65 -13.11 20.89
C ILE A 15 -6.69 -12.59 22.33
N GLU A 16 -5.57 -12.70 23.03
CA GLU A 16 -5.40 -12.09 24.33
C GLU A 16 -5.20 -10.57 24.17
N LYS A 17 -6.06 -9.78 24.83
CA LYS A 17 -5.95 -8.33 24.79
C LYS A 17 -4.62 -7.89 25.42
N ASN A 18 -3.93 -6.97 24.76
CA ASN A 18 -2.66 -6.37 25.18
C ASN A 18 -1.43 -7.30 25.16
N LYS A 19 -1.55 -8.55 24.74
CA LYS A 19 -0.39 -9.41 24.47
C LYS A 19 0.25 -9.01 23.15
N GLU A 20 1.56 -8.93 23.14
CA GLU A 20 2.37 -8.83 21.94
C GLU A 20 2.78 -10.25 21.53
N TYR A 21 2.47 -10.60 20.30
CA TYR A 21 2.75 -11.92 19.74
C TYR A 21 4.05 -11.90 18.94
N ASP A 22 4.75 -13.01 18.91
CA ASP A 22 5.85 -13.22 17.99
C ASP A 22 5.35 -13.23 16.55
N LEU A 23 6.22 -12.92 15.59
CA LEU A 23 5.88 -12.79 14.18
C LEU A 23 5.16 -14.04 13.63
N ASN A 24 5.65 -15.23 13.94
CA ASN A 24 5.08 -16.49 13.46
C ASN A 24 3.69 -16.75 14.07
N GLU A 25 3.57 -16.55 15.37
CA GLU A 25 2.29 -16.71 16.09
C GLU A 25 1.25 -15.72 15.58
N ALA A 26 1.65 -14.45 15.36
CA ALA A 26 0.76 -13.42 14.89
C ALA A 26 0.19 -13.73 13.49
N ILE A 27 1.01 -14.21 12.56
CA ILE A 27 0.59 -14.59 11.21
C ILE A 27 -0.37 -15.80 11.23
N SER A 28 -0.06 -16.80 12.03
CA SER A 28 -0.94 -17.96 12.20
C SER A 28 -2.30 -17.55 12.79
N LEU A 29 -2.31 -16.69 13.82
CA LEU A 29 -3.53 -16.14 14.41
C LEU A 29 -4.34 -15.30 13.43
N VAL A 30 -3.70 -14.48 12.58
CA VAL A 30 -4.38 -13.70 11.54
C VAL A 30 -5.16 -14.62 10.60
N LYS A 31 -4.58 -15.73 10.16
CA LYS A 31 -5.26 -16.71 9.32
C LYS A 31 -6.43 -17.38 10.04
N GLN A 32 -6.25 -17.78 11.30
CA GLN A 32 -7.29 -18.43 12.11
C GLN A 32 -8.44 -17.50 12.49
N THR A 33 -8.23 -16.21 12.50
CA THR A 33 -9.23 -15.18 12.83
C THR A 33 -9.93 -14.61 11.60
N SER A 34 -9.58 -15.09 10.40
CA SER A 34 -10.29 -14.73 9.17
C SER A 34 -11.66 -15.41 9.16
N THR A 35 -12.73 -14.60 9.16
CA THR A 35 -14.12 -15.08 9.23
C THR A 35 -14.89 -14.89 7.92
N THR A 36 -14.22 -14.37 6.89
CA THR A 36 -14.82 -14.03 5.60
C THR A 36 -14.93 -15.24 4.68
N LYS A 37 -15.90 -15.22 3.78
CA LYS A 37 -16.04 -16.25 2.72
C LYS A 37 -15.21 -15.94 1.47
N PHE A 38 -14.72 -14.71 1.35
CA PHE A 38 -13.83 -14.27 0.27
C PHE A 38 -12.38 -14.27 0.76
N ASP A 39 -11.43 -14.32 -0.16
CA ASP A 39 -10.00 -14.21 0.14
C ASP A 39 -9.66 -12.79 0.61
N SER A 40 -9.65 -12.60 1.92
CA SER A 40 -9.43 -11.31 2.55
C SER A 40 -7.96 -10.88 2.47
N SER A 41 -7.73 -9.57 2.42
CA SER A 41 -6.38 -9.02 2.49
C SER A 41 -5.86 -9.10 3.92
N VAL A 42 -4.56 -9.35 4.05
CA VAL A 42 -3.83 -9.19 5.30
C VAL A 42 -3.17 -7.81 5.27
N GLU A 43 -3.46 -7.01 6.29
CA GLU A 43 -3.06 -5.62 6.38
C GLU A 43 -2.17 -5.41 7.60
N VAL A 44 -1.20 -4.52 7.46
CA VAL A 44 -0.35 -4.06 8.56
C VAL A 44 -0.67 -2.59 8.86
N ALA A 45 -0.75 -2.27 10.15
CA ALA A 45 -0.83 -0.91 10.65
C ALA A 45 0.36 -0.67 11.59
N MET A 46 1.14 0.38 11.30
CA MET A 46 2.29 0.79 12.11
C MET A 46 2.03 2.18 12.68
N HIS A 47 2.12 2.31 14.00
CA HIS A 47 2.08 3.61 14.65
C HIS A 47 3.51 4.13 14.84
N LEU A 48 3.80 5.25 14.21
CA LEU A 48 5.11 5.88 14.21
C LEU A 48 5.13 7.13 15.10
N ASN A 49 6.30 7.45 15.63
CA ASN A 49 6.52 8.67 16.41
C ASN A 49 6.85 9.83 15.47
N LEU A 50 5.86 10.27 14.67
CA LEU A 50 5.99 11.35 13.70
C LEU A 50 5.16 12.57 14.12
N ASP A 51 5.74 13.75 13.96
CA ASP A 51 4.99 15.02 13.99
C ASP A 51 4.55 15.37 12.56
N THR A 52 3.36 14.92 12.17
CA THR A 52 2.83 15.08 10.80
C THR A 52 2.52 16.52 10.42
N LYS A 53 2.57 17.46 11.37
CA LYS A 53 2.45 18.90 11.10
C LYS A 53 3.72 19.46 10.44
N LYS A 54 4.86 18.79 10.65
CA LYS A 54 6.13 19.17 10.05
C LYS A 54 6.29 18.51 8.68
N SER A 55 6.59 19.29 7.67
CA SER A 55 6.73 18.81 6.29
C SER A 55 7.88 17.81 6.11
N ASP A 56 8.95 17.92 6.91
CA ASP A 56 10.11 17.03 6.93
C ASP A 56 9.82 15.65 7.55
N GLN A 57 8.74 15.53 8.34
CA GLN A 57 8.31 14.28 8.97
C GLN A 57 7.13 13.62 8.26
N GLN A 58 6.67 14.18 7.15
CA GLN A 58 5.65 13.56 6.32
C GLN A 58 6.23 12.40 5.52
N LEU A 59 6.04 11.19 6.02
CA LEU A 59 6.52 9.98 5.38
C LEU A 59 5.56 9.53 4.27
N ARG A 60 6.07 9.46 3.05
CA ARG A 60 5.36 8.94 1.87
C ARG A 60 6.36 8.30 0.92
N GLY A 61 6.02 7.12 0.41
CA GLY A 61 6.85 6.41 -0.55
C GLY A 61 6.12 5.23 -1.16
N SER A 62 6.87 4.44 -1.89
CA SER A 62 6.43 3.15 -2.42
C SER A 62 7.46 2.08 -2.15
N LEU A 63 7.02 0.84 -2.12
CA LEU A 63 7.88 -0.33 -2.04
C LEU A 63 7.28 -1.47 -2.87
N VAL A 64 8.14 -2.33 -3.38
CA VAL A 64 7.73 -3.52 -4.12
C VAL A 64 7.90 -4.70 -3.18
N LEU A 65 6.80 -5.39 -2.88
CA LEU A 65 6.84 -6.57 -2.01
C LEU A 65 7.48 -7.75 -2.75
N PRO A 66 8.34 -8.56 -2.09
CA PRO A 66 9.01 -9.68 -2.72
C PRO A 66 8.03 -10.72 -3.28
N ASN A 67 6.93 -10.98 -2.57
CA ASN A 67 5.92 -11.96 -2.96
C ASN A 67 4.63 -11.33 -3.51
N GLY A 68 4.68 -10.01 -3.82
CA GLY A 68 3.51 -9.26 -4.30
C GLY A 68 2.39 -9.14 -3.27
N THR A 69 1.24 -8.62 -3.72
CA THR A 69 0.05 -8.40 -2.87
C THR A 69 -1.08 -9.41 -3.15
N GLY A 70 -0.95 -10.26 -4.17
CA GLY A 70 -2.02 -11.15 -4.64
C GLY A 70 -3.19 -10.44 -5.34
N LYS A 71 -3.02 -9.15 -5.70
CA LYS A 71 -3.99 -8.40 -6.49
C LYS A 71 -3.34 -7.94 -7.80
N THR A 72 -3.94 -8.31 -8.92
CA THR A 72 -3.61 -7.74 -10.24
C THR A 72 -4.20 -6.35 -10.35
N LYS A 73 -3.38 -5.36 -10.69
CA LYS A 73 -3.79 -3.97 -10.88
C LYS A 73 -3.85 -3.64 -12.36
N LYS A 74 -4.92 -2.98 -12.79
CA LYS A 74 -5.00 -2.39 -14.12
C LYS A 74 -4.23 -1.08 -14.16
N ILE A 75 -3.32 -0.94 -15.12
CA ILE A 75 -2.38 0.17 -15.21
C ILE A 75 -2.70 1.02 -16.40
N LEU A 76 -2.94 2.31 -16.16
CA LEU A 76 -3.04 3.34 -17.18
C LEU A 76 -1.69 4.07 -17.27
N VAL A 77 -1.10 4.13 -18.46
CA VAL A 77 0.11 4.90 -18.71
C VAL A 77 -0.21 6.09 -19.62
N LEU A 78 0.20 7.26 -19.17
CA LEU A 78 0.10 8.51 -19.92
C LEU A 78 1.50 8.94 -20.35
N ALA A 79 1.81 8.71 -21.62
CA ALA A 79 3.13 8.99 -22.20
C ALA A 79 3.01 9.28 -23.69
N LYS A 80 4.00 10.00 -24.25
CA LYS A 80 4.12 10.33 -25.66
C LYS A 80 5.23 9.54 -26.34
N GLY A 81 5.07 9.31 -27.65
CA GLY A 81 6.12 8.76 -28.51
C GLY A 81 6.66 7.41 -28.08
N ALA A 82 7.99 7.26 -28.01
CA ALA A 82 8.67 6.01 -27.70
C ALA A 82 8.30 5.46 -26.31
N ALA A 83 8.15 6.31 -25.31
CA ALA A 83 7.77 5.91 -23.96
C ALA A 83 6.39 5.22 -23.91
N ALA A 84 5.47 5.58 -24.80
CA ALA A 84 4.17 4.92 -24.91
C ALA A 84 4.31 3.50 -25.49
N THR A 85 5.21 3.31 -26.46
CA THR A 85 5.48 2.00 -27.06
C THR A 85 6.13 1.06 -26.04
N GLU A 86 7.16 1.54 -25.34
CA GLU A 86 7.82 0.79 -24.26
C GLU A 86 6.85 0.38 -23.14
N ALA A 87 5.90 1.27 -22.78
CA ALA A 87 4.90 0.97 -21.78
C ALA A 87 3.93 -0.13 -22.24
N LYS A 88 3.55 -0.17 -23.53
CA LYS A 88 2.74 -1.24 -24.10
C LYS A 88 3.47 -2.58 -24.07
N GLU A 89 4.76 -2.59 -24.47
CA GLU A 89 5.60 -3.79 -24.44
C GLU A 89 5.81 -4.31 -23.00
N ALA A 90 5.91 -3.42 -22.02
CA ALA A 90 5.94 -3.78 -20.60
C ALA A 90 4.59 -4.31 -20.09
N GLY A 91 3.55 -4.26 -20.91
CA GLY A 91 2.24 -4.84 -20.64
C GLY A 91 1.30 -3.91 -19.86
N ALA A 92 1.37 -2.60 -20.03
CA ALA A 92 0.35 -1.68 -19.52
C ALA A 92 -1.02 -1.99 -20.16
N ASP A 93 -2.10 -1.92 -19.37
CA ASP A 93 -3.45 -2.25 -19.85
C ASP A 93 -4.00 -1.15 -20.75
N PHE A 94 -3.72 0.09 -20.40
CA PHE A 94 -4.13 1.26 -21.18
C PHE A 94 -2.92 2.19 -21.35
N VAL A 95 -2.69 2.62 -22.59
CA VAL A 95 -1.62 3.57 -22.92
C VAL A 95 -2.15 4.62 -23.87
N GLY A 96 -1.95 5.88 -23.55
CA GLY A 96 -2.38 7.00 -24.39
C GLY A 96 -1.79 8.34 -23.97
N ASP A 97 -2.28 9.37 -24.61
CA ASP A 97 -1.88 10.77 -24.43
C ASP A 97 -3.05 11.58 -23.83
N THR A 98 -3.20 12.82 -24.27
CA THR A 98 -4.25 13.76 -23.86
C THR A 98 -5.67 13.23 -24.06
N ASP A 99 -5.88 12.40 -25.08
CA ASP A 99 -7.19 11.78 -25.37
C ASP A 99 -7.76 11.00 -24.19
N LEU A 100 -6.90 10.26 -23.47
CA LEU A 100 -7.34 9.54 -22.29
C LEU A 100 -7.62 10.47 -21.08
N ILE A 101 -6.92 11.59 -21.01
CA ILE A 101 -7.19 12.64 -19.98
C ILE A 101 -8.57 13.25 -20.24
N ASP A 102 -8.89 13.54 -21.50
CA ASP A 102 -10.20 14.07 -21.87
C ASP A 102 -11.32 13.05 -21.62
N LYS A 103 -11.05 11.78 -21.89
CA LYS A 103 -11.96 10.68 -21.57
C LYS A 103 -12.24 10.58 -20.07
N ILE A 104 -11.21 10.67 -19.23
CA ILE A 104 -11.37 10.68 -17.77
C ILE A 104 -12.21 11.87 -17.32
N SER A 105 -11.98 13.06 -17.90
CA SER A 105 -12.67 14.28 -17.54
C SER A 105 -14.13 14.29 -17.97
N ASN A 106 -14.43 13.85 -19.19
CA ASN A 106 -15.75 13.98 -19.80
C ASN A 106 -16.65 12.79 -19.50
N GLU A 107 -16.09 11.58 -19.50
CA GLU A 107 -16.86 10.34 -19.36
C GLU A 107 -16.78 9.76 -17.93
N ASN A 108 -16.02 10.36 -17.01
CA ASN A 108 -15.76 9.80 -15.67
C ASN A 108 -15.26 8.35 -15.75
N TRP A 109 -14.36 8.06 -16.70
CA TRP A 109 -13.83 6.73 -16.88
C TRP A 109 -12.72 6.42 -15.87
N PHE A 110 -12.89 5.37 -15.03
CA PHE A 110 -11.96 4.97 -13.97
C PHE A 110 -11.72 3.45 -13.93
N ASP A 111 -11.65 2.82 -15.09
CA ASP A 111 -11.51 1.35 -15.21
C ASP A 111 -10.05 0.89 -15.01
N TYR A 112 -9.30 1.61 -14.17
CA TYR A 112 -7.89 1.36 -13.84
C TYR A 112 -7.63 1.62 -12.35
N ASP A 113 -6.62 0.93 -11.81
CA ASP A 113 -6.23 1.03 -10.39
C ASP A 113 -5.05 2.00 -10.16
N VAL A 114 -4.17 2.18 -11.15
CA VAL A 114 -2.95 3.02 -11.03
C VAL A 114 -2.74 3.81 -12.32
N ILE A 115 -2.35 5.07 -12.17
CA ILE A 115 -1.88 5.92 -13.26
C ILE A 115 -0.37 6.08 -13.15
N ILE A 116 0.33 5.83 -14.24
CA ILE A 116 1.76 6.16 -14.42
C ILE A 116 1.83 7.26 -15.47
N ALA A 117 2.58 8.31 -15.20
CA ALA A 117 2.69 9.42 -16.12
C ALA A 117 4.15 9.82 -16.35
N THR A 118 4.47 10.29 -17.56
CA THR A 118 5.73 11.00 -17.79
C THR A 118 5.61 12.42 -17.23
N PRO A 119 6.76 13.05 -16.85
CA PRO A 119 6.74 14.43 -16.31
C PRO A 119 6.07 15.43 -17.26
N GLU A 120 6.16 15.20 -18.58
CA GLU A 120 5.55 16.03 -19.62
C GLU A 120 4.02 16.05 -19.59
N MET A 121 3.40 14.96 -19.08
CA MET A 121 1.94 14.83 -18.99
C MET A 121 1.37 15.44 -17.72
N MET A 122 2.21 15.77 -16.73
CA MET A 122 1.77 16.30 -15.45
C MET A 122 0.99 17.62 -15.53
N PRO A 123 1.36 18.60 -16.39
CA PRO A 123 0.56 19.82 -16.53
C PRO A 123 -0.87 19.56 -17.04
N ALA A 124 -1.06 18.59 -17.95
CA ALA A 124 -2.38 18.19 -18.43
C ALA A 124 -3.19 17.47 -17.34
N LEU A 125 -2.55 16.54 -16.59
CA LEU A 125 -3.15 15.85 -15.45
C LEU A 125 -3.52 16.82 -14.32
N GLY A 126 -2.78 17.90 -14.14
CA GLY A 126 -3.08 18.92 -13.15
C GLY A 126 -4.49 19.52 -13.30
N LYS A 127 -4.98 19.65 -14.53
CA LYS A 127 -6.32 20.17 -14.82
C LYS A 127 -7.43 19.29 -14.23
N ILE A 128 -7.24 17.98 -14.20
CA ILE A 128 -8.18 16.99 -13.65
C ILE A 128 -7.81 16.52 -12.25
N GLY A 129 -6.85 17.19 -11.59
CA GLY A 129 -6.38 16.84 -10.26
C GLY A 129 -7.49 16.88 -9.20
N LYS A 130 -8.50 17.73 -9.36
CA LYS A 130 -9.69 17.78 -8.48
C LYS A 130 -10.52 16.48 -8.52
N VAL A 131 -10.47 15.75 -9.64
CA VAL A 131 -11.21 14.50 -9.85
C VAL A 131 -10.36 13.30 -9.41
N LEU A 132 -9.06 13.28 -9.74
CA LEU A 132 -8.15 12.19 -9.44
C LEU A 132 -7.68 12.19 -7.97
N GLY A 133 -7.54 13.38 -7.36
CA GLY A 133 -7.03 13.53 -5.99
C GLY A 133 -7.84 12.79 -4.94
N PRO A 134 -9.17 13.00 -4.83
CA PRO A 134 -10.01 12.30 -3.85
C PRO A 134 -10.05 10.79 -4.04
N LYS A 135 -9.84 10.30 -5.27
CA LYS A 135 -9.78 8.86 -5.61
C LYS A 135 -8.40 8.24 -5.33
N GLY A 136 -7.39 9.04 -4.98
CA GLY A 136 -6.03 8.55 -4.76
C GLY A 136 -5.29 8.13 -6.03
N LEU A 137 -5.80 8.48 -7.22
CA LEU A 137 -5.26 8.08 -8.52
C LEU A 137 -4.24 9.08 -9.10
N MET A 138 -4.00 10.21 -8.41
CA MET A 138 -3.08 11.25 -8.90
C MET A 138 -1.62 10.76 -8.82
N PRO A 139 -0.89 10.69 -9.96
CA PRO A 139 0.51 10.29 -9.96
C PRO A 139 1.39 11.23 -9.12
N ASN A 140 2.42 10.66 -8.49
CA ASN A 140 3.33 11.42 -7.65
C ASN A 140 4.79 10.97 -7.84
N PRO A 141 5.76 11.90 -7.96
CA PRO A 141 7.18 11.57 -8.07
C PRO A 141 7.72 10.79 -6.86
N LYS A 142 7.23 11.09 -5.65
CA LYS A 142 7.68 10.41 -4.42
C LYS A 142 7.28 8.93 -4.37
N THR A 143 6.24 8.54 -5.09
CA THR A 143 5.79 7.14 -5.18
C THR A 143 6.26 6.45 -6.46
N GLY A 144 7.09 7.12 -7.26
CA GLY A 144 7.64 6.56 -8.51
C GLY A 144 6.61 6.38 -9.64
N THR A 145 5.39 6.91 -9.48
CA THR A 145 4.35 6.87 -10.52
C THR A 145 4.49 7.99 -11.54
N VAL A 146 5.37 8.97 -11.30
CA VAL A 146 5.83 9.96 -12.28
C VAL A 146 7.29 9.66 -12.61
N THR A 147 7.55 9.17 -13.81
CA THR A 147 8.89 8.74 -14.23
C THR A 147 9.09 8.95 -15.73
N PRO A 148 10.32 9.26 -16.17
CA PRO A 148 10.66 9.29 -17.60
C PRO A 148 10.70 7.88 -18.21
N THR A 149 10.83 6.82 -17.41
CA THR A 149 10.89 5.41 -17.85
C THR A 149 9.65 4.64 -17.38
N PRO A 150 8.50 4.75 -18.06
CA PRO A 150 7.25 4.15 -17.64
C PRO A 150 7.29 2.61 -17.64
N ALA A 151 8.06 1.98 -18.52
CA ALA A 151 8.19 0.54 -18.61
C ALA A 151 8.64 -0.11 -17.28
N LYS A 152 9.64 0.49 -16.61
CA LYS A 152 10.09 0.02 -15.31
C LYS A 152 9.00 0.15 -14.23
N ALA A 153 8.31 1.29 -14.19
CA ALA A 153 7.24 1.52 -13.23
C ALA A 153 6.07 0.54 -13.45
N VAL A 154 5.72 0.22 -14.69
CA VAL A 154 4.72 -0.81 -15.04
C VAL A 154 5.14 -2.16 -14.48
N ALA A 155 6.39 -2.58 -14.69
CA ALA A 155 6.92 -3.84 -14.17
C ALA A 155 6.87 -3.90 -12.63
N ASP A 156 7.23 -2.80 -11.96
CA ASP A 156 7.22 -2.71 -10.49
C ASP A 156 5.79 -2.76 -9.93
N VAL A 157 4.83 -2.07 -10.56
CA VAL A 157 3.41 -2.14 -10.17
C VAL A 157 2.86 -3.55 -10.34
N LYS A 158 3.20 -4.24 -11.44
CA LYS A 158 2.79 -5.63 -11.68
C LYS A 158 3.41 -6.62 -10.70
N LYS A 159 4.63 -6.37 -10.24
CA LYS A 159 5.28 -7.15 -9.17
C LYS A 159 4.65 -6.96 -7.80
N GLY A 160 3.72 -6.04 -7.64
CA GLY A 160 3.04 -5.78 -6.38
C GLY A 160 3.58 -4.57 -5.63
N MET A 161 3.89 -3.50 -6.35
CA MET A 161 4.21 -2.22 -5.72
C MET A 161 3.02 -1.71 -4.92
N ILE A 162 3.29 -1.31 -3.68
CA ILE A 162 2.34 -0.65 -2.79
C ILE A 162 2.84 0.75 -2.45
N GLU A 163 1.92 1.68 -2.30
CA GLU A 163 2.18 3.00 -1.75
C GLU A 163 1.91 3.00 -0.25
N TYR A 164 2.71 3.75 0.49
CA TYR A 164 2.46 4.05 1.89
C TYR A 164 2.52 5.55 2.13
N ARG A 165 1.67 6.01 3.03
CA ARG A 165 1.63 7.40 3.45
C ARG A 165 1.26 7.47 4.93
N ALA A 166 2.01 8.26 5.70
CA ALA A 166 1.63 8.55 7.08
C ALA A 166 0.34 9.38 7.12
N ASP A 167 -0.60 8.96 7.94
CA ASP A 167 -1.82 9.72 8.23
C ASP A 167 -1.55 10.89 9.19
N SER A 168 -2.56 11.67 9.53
CA SER A 168 -2.43 12.82 10.43
C SER A 168 -2.04 12.46 11.87
N LEU A 169 -2.15 11.20 12.25
CA LEU A 169 -1.80 10.67 13.57
C LEU A 169 -0.45 9.94 13.58
N GLY A 170 0.25 9.88 12.44
CA GLY A 170 1.52 9.19 12.30
C GLY A 170 1.39 7.68 12.09
N ASN A 171 0.23 7.18 11.66
CA ASN A 171 0.07 5.78 11.31
C ASN A 171 0.36 5.55 9.83
N ILE A 172 0.91 4.39 9.52
CA ILE A 172 1.07 3.87 8.16
C ILE A 172 0.29 2.58 8.04
N HIS A 173 -0.44 2.46 6.94
CA HIS A 173 -1.22 1.27 6.59
C HIS A 173 -0.70 0.69 5.29
N GLY A 174 -0.65 -0.64 5.20
CA GLY A 174 -0.24 -1.34 3.98
C GLY A 174 -0.84 -2.74 3.89
N ILE A 175 -1.01 -3.22 2.67
CA ILE A 175 -1.44 -4.59 2.39
C ILE A 175 -0.18 -5.42 2.20
N ILE A 176 -0.04 -6.52 2.95
CA ILE A 176 1.11 -7.43 2.90
C ILE A 176 0.82 -8.73 2.14
N GLY A 177 -0.44 -8.98 1.80
CA GLY A 177 -0.83 -10.16 1.02
C GLY A 177 -2.29 -10.54 1.20
N LYS A 178 -2.59 -11.78 0.89
CA LYS A 178 -3.90 -12.42 1.03
C LYS A 178 -3.86 -13.52 2.08
N VAL A 179 -5.00 -13.86 2.66
CA VAL A 179 -5.11 -14.98 3.62
C VAL A 179 -4.76 -16.31 2.95
N SER A 180 -4.98 -16.43 1.64
CA SER A 180 -4.59 -17.60 0.83
C SER A 180 -3.07 -17.80 0.71
N PHE A 181 -2.25 -16.78 0.98
CA PHE A 181 -0.79 -16.89 0.93
C PHE A 181 -0.28 -17.83 2.04
N ASP A 182 0.84 -18.50 1.76
CA ASP A 182 1.56 -19.25 2.77
C ASP A 182 2.09 -18.33 3.88
N GLU A 183 2.20 -18.87 5.11
CA GLU A 183 2.67 -18.11 6.26
C GLU A 183 4.07 -17.53 6.05
N LYS A 184 4.96 -18.28 5.38
CA LYS A 184 6.31 -17.83 5.05
C LYS A 184 6.32 -16.61 4.13
N LEU A 185 5.45 -16.61 3.10
CA LEU A 185 5.35 -15.49 2.16
C LEU A 185 4.84 -14.21 2.84
N LEU A 186 3.86 -14.36 3.74
CA LEU A 186 3.36 -13.24 4.55
C LEU A 186 4.43 -12.71 5.52
N GLN A 187 5.21 -13.60 6.12
CA GLN A 187 6.30 -13.26 7.01
C GLN A 187 7.39 -12.46 6.29
N GLU A 188 7.81 -12.91 5.12
CA GLU A 188 8.79 -12.21 4.28
C GLU A 188 8.29 -10.83 3.88
N ASN A 189 7.04 -10.74 3.40
CA ASN A 189 6.43 -9.48 3.02
C ASN A 189 6.34 -8.50 4.20
N LEU A 190 5.90 -8.98 5.38
CA LEU A 190 5.80 -8.16 6.58
C LEU A 190 7.17 -7.66 7.04
N THR A 191 8.15 -8.56 7.11
CA THR A 191 9.53 -8.21 7.48
C THR A 191 10.12 -7.19 6.52
N TYR A 192 9.91 -7.39 5.21
CA TYR A 192 10.38 -6.45 4.19
C TYR A 192 9.71 -5.08 4.34
N PHE A 193 8.39 -5.05 4.57
CA PHE A 193 7.64 -3.81 4.77
C PHE A 193 8.16 -3.04 6.00
N VAL A 194 8.26 -3.70 7.15
CA VAL A 194 8.73 -3.08 8.40
C VAL A 194 10.15 -2.54 8.23
N ASN A 195 11.06 -3.32 7.65
CA ASN A 195 12.44 -2.90 7.40
C ASN A 195 12.53 -1.71 6.44
N ALA A 196 11.69 -1.66 5.40
CA ALA A 196 11.63 -0.52 4.48
C ALA A 196 11.19 0.76 5.20
N ILE A 197 10.19 0.67 6.09
CA ILE A 197 9.75 1.81 6.90
C ILE A 197 10.82 2.23 7.90
N LEU A 198 11.50 1.29 8.57
CA LEU A 198 12.60 1.60 9.49
C LEU A 198 13.74 2.35 8.78
N LYS A 199 14.12 1.93 7.57
CA LYS A 199 15.13 2.61 6.74
C LYS A 199 14.71 4.01 6.29
N SER A 200 13.42 4.27 6.18
CA SER A 200 12.88 5.56 5.76
C SER A 200 12.70 6.56 6.92
N LYS A 201 13.22 6.24 8.13
CA LYS A 201 13.17 7.12 9.30
C LYS A 201 13.79 8.50 8.97
N PRO A 202 13.03 9.61 9.12
CA PRO A 202 13.60 10.96 8.97
C PRO A 202 14.62 11.25 10.05
N THR A 203 15.69 11.98 9.69
CA THR A 203 16.77 12.35 10.63
C THR A 203 16.29 13.27 11.77
N SER A 204 15.21 14.00 11.54
CA SER A 204 14.58 14.88 12.53
C SER A 204 13.84 14.14 13.65
N VAL A 205 13.58 12.82 13.48
CA VAL A 205 12.89 12.01 14.49
C VAL A 205 13.88 11.43 15.48
N LYS A 206 13.85 11.93 16.73
CA LYS A 206 14.68 11.44 17.84
C LYS A 206 13.94 10.35 18.63
N GLY A 207 14.72 9.42 19.20
CA GLY A 207 14.20 8.34 20.03
C GLY A 207 13.54 7.20 19.26
N VAL A 208 12.60 6.53 19.92
CA VAL A 208 11.87 5.38 19.36
C VAL A 208 11.02 5.84 18.19
N PHE A 209 11.22 5.23 17.02
CA PHE A 209 10.51 5.58 15.78
C PHE A 209 9.20 4.82 15.64
N VAL A 210 9.23 3.51 15.82
CA VAL A 210 8.04 2.66 15.74
C VAL A 210 7.52 2.42 17.15
N LYS A 211 6.27 2.82 17.41
CA LYS A 211 5.62 2.64 18.71
C LYS A 211 4.85 1.34 18.81
N ASN A 212 4.21 0.93 17.74
CA ASN A 212 3.38 -0.26 17.70
C ASN A 212 3.23 -0.78 16.26
N ILE A 213 3.18 -2.10 16.13
CA ILE A 213 2.86 -2.80 14.88
C ILE A 213 1.66 -3.71 15.17
N SER A 214 0.67 -3.67 14.30
CA SER A 214 -0.46 -4.59 14.35
C SER A 214 -0.80 -5.09 12.97
N ILE A 215 -1.24 -6.34 12.90
CA ILE A 215 -1.71 -6.98 11.66
C ILE A 215 -3.16 -7.42 11.83
N CYS A 216 -3.91 -7.38 10.76
CA CYS A 216 -5.31 -7.84 10.75
C CYS A 216 -5.70 -8.35 9.37
N THR A 217 -6.81 -9.07 9.30
CA THR A 217 -7.53 -9.31 8.04
C THR A 217 -8.58 -8.23 7.83
N THR A 218 -9.07 -8.06 6.59
CA THR A 218 -10.04 -7.01 6.19
C THR A 218 -11.22 -6.86 7.17
N MET A 219 -11.72 -7.97 7.74
CA MET A 219 -12.85 -7.97 8.68
C MET A 219 -12.49 -8.57 10.03
N GLY A 220 -11.21 -8.85 10.26
CA GLY A 220 -10.70 -9.49 11.48
C GLY A 220 -10.29 -8.49 12.56
N PRO A 221 -10.07 -8.98 13.78
CA PRO A 221 -9.49 -8.19 14.86
C PRO A 221 -8.00 -7.90 14.62
N GLY A 222 -7.50 -6.80 15.19
CA GLY A 222 -6.08 -6.45 15.16
C GLY A 222 -5.27 -7.28 16.15
N ILE A 223 -4.13 -7.79 15.70
CA ILE A 223 -3.17 -8.57 16.48
C ILE A 223 -1.88 -7.76 16.60
N LYS A 224 -1.44 -7.50 17.82
CA LYS A 224 -0.18 -6.78 18.06
C LYS A 224 1.02 -7.70 17.82
N VAL A 225 2.02 -7.17 17.12
CA VAL A 225 3.28 -7.89 16.83
C VAL A 225 4.39 -7.28 17.65
N SER A 226 5.22 -8.12 18.28
CA SER A 226 6.38 -7.68 19.04
C SER A 226 7.43 -7.03 18.12
N LEU A 227 7.94 -5.86 18.52
CA LEU A 227 8.99 -5.15 17.77
C LEU A 227 10.31 -5.94 17.77
N ASN A 228 10.59 -6.70 18.84
CA ASN A 228 11.82 -7.49 18.95
C ASN A 228 11.95 -8.56 17.85
N SER A 229 10.85 -8.93 17.20
CA SER A 229 10.85 -9.90 16.09
C SER A 229 11.50 -9.35 14.81
N PHE A 230 11.74 -8.03 14.73
CA PHE A 230 12.32 -7.35 13.57
C PHE A 230 13.74 -6.81 13.81
N ASP A 231 14.21 -6.82 15.08
CA ASP A 231 15.57 -6.44 15.44
C ASP A 231 16.53 -7.60 15.14
N LYS A 232 17.06 -7.63 13.90
CA LYS A 232 18.16 -8.49 13.49
C LYS A 232 19.19 -7.72 12.71
#